data_fb4ef3a9d018a96c852c70e585fcdd89
#
_entry.id   fb4ef3a9d018a96c852c70e585fcdd89
#
_cell.length_a   1.000
_cell.length_b   1.000
_cell.length_c   1.000
_cell.angle_alpha   90.00
_cell.angle_beta   90.00
_cell.angle_gamma   90.00
#
_symmetry.space_group_name_H-M   'P 1'
#
loop_
_entity.id
_entity.type
_entity.pdbx_description
1 polymer ?
#
loop_
_entity_poly.entity_id
_entity_poly.type
_entity_poly.pdbx_seq_one_letter_code
_entity_poly.pdbx_strand_id
1 'polypeptide(L)'
;KLGGYASPMSTGEWYAVNADGSQPRPLIYYGTRDATQRGKEVSRESFSLLDTLKDDDQNVIMQVTSARSSEGANTEVVRMDTVSGRRTSLGRAPKENCSIALDAAKEPRFAVCTSSKNEEGEYEERSELYRRDGSGWTLLNASKADGKHLDVITTTNTGTVYATQDDDKAPAAVGTLDTTTGAFKSLFQDPTAEVSNYIWSTDESTLVGVVTEAAAPAVKLIDENH
;
A
#
# COMPACT_ATOMS: atom_id res chain seq x y z
N LYS A 1 -10.36 25.93 -0.56
CA LYS A 1 -9.03 26.41 -1.03
C LYS A 1 -8.19 26.74 0.18
N LEU A 2 -7.08 26.02 0.37
CA LEU A 2 -6.10 26.33 1.40
C LEU A 2 -5.03 27.26 0.81
N GLY A 3 -4.91 28.48 1.37
CA GLY A 3 -3.72 29.30 1.29
C GLY A 3 -3.19 29.67 -0.09
N GLY A 4 -4.00 30.20 -1.01
CA GLY A 4 -3.48 30.82 -2.24
C GLY A 4 -3.03 29.87 -3.36
N TYR A 5 -3.19 28.55 -3.23
CA TYR A 5 -2.91 27.60 -4.31
C TYR A 5 -4.02 27.59 -5.36
N ALA A 6 -3.65 27.64 -6.62
CA ALA A 6 -4.58 27.63 -7.76
C ALA A 6 -5.19 26.23 -8.01
N SER A 7 -4.53 25.16 -7.56
CA SER A 7 -4.97 23.77 -7.75
C SER A 7 -5.71 23.24 -6.53
N PRO A 8 -6.76 22.39 -6.71
CA PRO A 8 -7.37 21.67 -5.62
C PRO A 8 -6.35 20.80 -4.90
N MET A 9 -6.35 20.82 -3.58
CA MET A 9 -5.52 19.95 -2.76
C MET A 9 -6.42 18.90 -2.08
N SER A 10 -5.94 17.65 -2.02
CA SER A 10 -6.59 16.63 -1.21
C SER A 10 -6.50 16.99 0.27
N THR A 11 -7.64 16.96 0.96
CA THR A 11 -7.71 17.16 2.42
C THR A 11 -7.47 15.86 3.18
N GLY A 12 -7.44 14.71 2.49
CA GLY A 12 -7.39 13.37 3.10
C GLY A 12 -8.74 12.91 3.66
N GLU A 13 -9.81 13.69 3.45
CA GLU A 13 -11.17 13.32 3.87
C GLU A 13 -11.76 12.25 2.95
N TRP A 14 -12.57 11.38 3.52
CA TRP A 14 -13.25 10.32 2.80
C TRP A 14 -14.75 10.41 2.99
N TYR A 15 -15.49 10.26 1.90
CA TYR A 15 -16.95 10.31 1.86
C TYR A 15 -17.49 9.05 1.21
N ALA A 16 -18.61 8.54 1.74
CA ALA A 16 -19.44 7.56 1.07
C ALA A 16 -20.65 8.28 0.45
N VAL A 17 -21.10 7.77 -0.69
CA VAL A 17 -22.29 8.24 -1.39
C VAL A 17 -22.99 7.03 -2.01
N ASN A 18 -24.30 7.02 -2.08
CA ASN A 18 -25.03 5.96 -2.76
C ASN A 18 -24.71 5.96 -4.27
N ALA A 19 -24.88 4.83 -4.95
CA ALA A 19 -24.62 4.71 -6.38
C ALA A 19 -25.43 5.70 -7.25
N ASP A 20 -26.59 6.15 -6.78
CA ASP A 20 -27.42 7.17 -7.42
C ASP A 20 -27.00 8.61 -7.10
N GLY A 21 -25.90 8.80 -6.35
CA GLY A 21 -25.41 10.10 -5.92
C GLY A 21 -26.10 10.67 -4.68
N SER A 22 -27.08 9.97 -4.11
CA SER A 22 -27.80 10.42 -2.92
C SER A 22 -27.02 10.14 -1.63
N GLN A 23 -27.44 10.83 -0.55
CA GLN A 23 -26.96 10.63 0.83
C GLN A 23 -25.43 10.66 0.98
N PRO A 24 -24.72 11.71 0.53
CA PRO A 24 -23.31 11.86 0.83
C PRO A 24 -23.11 11.96 2.34
N ARG A 25 -22.17 11.16 2.88
CA ARG A 25 -21.85 11.13 4.30
C ARG A 25 -20.34 11.06 4.51
N PRO A 26 -19.80 11.82 5.46
CA PRO A 26 -18.37 11.73 5.79
C PRO A 26 -18.09 10.43 6.51
N LEU A 27 -17.07 9.68 6.06
CA LEU A 27 -16.50 8.53 6.76
C LEU A 27 -15.30 8.95 7.61
N ILE A 28 -14.49 9.84 7.06
CA ILE A 28 -13.31 10.39 7.70
C ILE A 28 -13.31 11.89 7.43
N TYR A 29 -13.40 12.66 8.49
CA TYR A 29 -13.54 14.11 8.42
C TYR A 29 -12.57 14.80 9.38
N TYR A 30 -11.78 15.73 8.85
CA TYR A 30 -10.83 16.54 9.61
C TYR A 30 -11.36 17.95 9.93
N GLY A 31 -12.67 18.14 9.91
CA GLY A 31 -13.32 19.43 10.13
C GLY A 31 -12.95 20.09 11.45
N THR A 32 -13.21 21.38 11.52
CA THR A 32 -12.92 22.24 12.70
C THR A 32 -13.51 21.60 13.95
N ARG A 33 -12.64 21.39 14.94
CA ARG A 33 -12.98 20.87 16.26
C ARG A 33 -14.18 21.56 16.83
N ASP A 34 -15.21 20.80 17.16
CA ASP A 34 -16.22 21.26 18.10
C ASP A 34 -15.52 21.67 19.40
N ALA A 35 -15.83 22.87 19.90
CA ALA A 35 -15.22 23.47 21.09
C ALA A 35 -15.38 22.58 22.36
N THR A 36 -16.22 21.54 22.30
CA THR A 36 -16.47 20.54 23.37
C THR A 36 -15.36 19.47 23.49
N GLN A 37 -14.45 19.37 22.51
CA GLN A 37 -13.33 18.40 22.53
C GLN A 37 -11.99 19.01 22.98
N ARG A 38 -12.01 20.07 23.78
CA ARG A 38 -10.81 20.62 24.38
C ARG A 38 -10.10 19.55 25.23
N GLY A 39 -8.89 19.14 24.79
CA GLY A 39 -8.00 18.25 25.55
C GLY A 39 -7.79 16.86 24.98
N LYS A 40 -8.49 16.44 23.88
CA LYS A 40 -8.10 15.22 23.14
C LYS A 40 -7.03 15.58 22.10
N GLU A 41 -5.90 14.88 22.19
CA GLU A 41 -4.88 14.89 21.15
C GLU A 41 -5.52 14.57 19.80
N VAL A 42 -5.33 15.43 18.80
CA VAL A 42 -5.84 15.15 17.45
C VAL A 42 -4.98 14.03 16.91
N SER A 43 -5.54 12.85 16.85
CA SER A 43 -4.95 11.76 16.09
C SER A 43 -4.80 12.23 14.62
N ARG A 44 -3.57 12.38 14.18
CA ARG A 44 -3.26 12.66 12.76
C ARG A 44 -3.22 11.32 12.04
N GLU A 45 -4.38 10.83 11.67
CA GLU A 45 -4.51 9.62 10.88
C GLU A 45 -4.56 9.99 9.39
N SER A 46 -3.88 9.23 8.56
CA SER A 46 -4.08 9.19 7.11
C SER A 46 -4.67 7.85 6.72
N PHE A 47 -5.43 7.86 5.64
CA PHE A 47 -6.17 6.69 5.18
C PHE A 47 -5.87 6.42 3.71
N SER A 48 -5.64 5.14 3.39
CA SER A 48 -5.50 4.67 2.02
C SER A 48 -6.45 3.50 1.79
N LEU A 49 -7.18 3.51 0.68
CA LEU A 49 -8.03 2.40 0.28
C LEU A 49 -7.15 1.25 -0.20
N LEU A 50 -7.30 0.07 0.39
CA LEU A 50 -6.62 -1.14 -0.06
C LEU A 50 -7.51 -2.02 -0.93
N ASP A 51 -8.80 -2.18 -0.57
CA ASP A 51 -9.73 -3.00 -1.35
C ASP A 51 -11.18 -2.54 -1.14
N THR A 52 -11.98 -2.59 -2.20
CA THR A 52 -13.40 -2.23 -2.19
C THR A 52 -14.31 -3.41 -1.85
N LEU A 53 -13.78 -4.61 -1.74
CA LEU A 53 -14.51 -5.85 -1.44
C LEU A 53 -15.68 -6.08 -2.41
N LYS A 54 -15.39 -6.58 -3.62
CA LYS A 54 -16.36 -6.75 -4.74
C LYS A 54 -17.67 -7.47 -4.35
N ASP A 55 -17.60 -8.36 -3.35
CA ASP A 55 -18.74 -9.15 -2.86
C ASP A 55 -19.36 -8.60 -1.55
N ASP A 56 -18.98 -7.40 -1.13
CA ASP A 56 -19.46 -6.75 0.09
C ASP A 56 -19.76 -5.27 -0.20
N ASP A 57 -21.03 -4.95 -0.31
CA ASP A 57 -21.52 -3.60 -0.65
C ASP A 57 -21.50 -2.61 0.53
N GLN A 58 -21.16 -3.07 1.72
CA GLN A 58 -21.16 -2.24 2.95
C GLN A 58 -19.77 -1.92 3.46
N ASN A 59 -18.76 -2.73 3.15
CA ASN A 59 -17.45 -2.58 3.75
C ASN A 59 -16.36 -2.32 2.71
N VAL A 60 -15.30 -1.69 3.16
CA VAL A 60 -14.03 -1.52 2.43
C VAL A 60 -12.86 -1.85 3.36
N ILE A 61 -11.70 -2.17 2.78
CA ILE A 61 -10.47 -2.34 3.55
C ILE A 61 -9.60 -1.10 3.38
N MET A 62 -9.23 -0.51 4.51
CA MET A 62 -8.42 0.70 4.57
C MET A 62 -7.14 0.43 5.35
N GLN A 63 -6.04 1.01 4.88
CA GLN A 63 -4.85 1.21 5.70
C GLN A 63 -4.99 2.52 6.45
N VAL A 64 -4.76 2.48 7.75
CA VAL A 64 -4.75 3.64 8.64
C VAL A 64 -3.33 3.85 9.15
N THR A 65 -2.78 5.02 8.91
CA THR A 65 -1.44 5.39 9.37
C THR A 65 -1.57 6.53 10.37
N SER A 66 -1.12 6.29 11.61
CA SER A 66 -1.22 7.23 12.72
C SER A 66 0.17 7.74 13.10
N ALA A 67 0.45 9.01 12.82
CA ALA A 67 1.67 9.67 13.30
C ALA A 67 1.50 10.04 14.77
N ARG A 68 2.25 9.40 15.68
CA ARG A 68 2.26 9.71 17.12
C ARG A 68 3.41 10.59 17.53
N SER A 69 4.49 10.63 16.77
CA SER A 69 5.68 11.41 17.05
C SER A 69 6.37 11.85 15.76
N SER A 70 7.45 12.62 15.90
CA SER A 70 8.35 12.95 14.79
C SER A 70 9.20 11.75 14.32
N GLU A 71 9.13 10.62 15.01
CA GLU A 71 10.03 9.46 14.81
C GLU A 71 9.43 8.39 13.91
N GLY A 72 8.08 8.29 13.85
CA GLY A 72 7.46 7.28 13.00
C GLY A 72 5.94 7.30 13.02
N ALA A 73 5.35 6.48 12.17
CA ALA A 73 3.91 6.31 12.04
C ALA A 73 3.52 4.83 12.12
N ASN A 74 2.56 4.51 13.00
CA ASN A 74 2.02 3.16 13.12
C ASN A 74 0.98 2.91 12.05
N THR A 75 1.04 1.74 11.43
CA THR A 75 0.11 1.31 10.39
C THR A 75 -0.77 0.17 10.87
N GLU A 76 -2.07 0.31 10.64
CA GLU A 76 -3.09 -0.68 10.92
C GLU A 76 -3.99 -0.88 9.69
N VAL A 77 -4.42 -2.10 9.42
CA VAL A 77 -5.45 -2.39 8.43
C VAL A 77 -6.79 -2.59 9.14
N VAL A 78 -7.80 -1.91 8.64
CA VAL A 78 -9.16 -1.98 9.18
C VAL A 78 -10.17 -2.32 8.09
N ARG A 79 -11.18 -3.08 8.45
CA ARG A 79 -12.42 -3.18 7.69
C ARG A 79 -13.34 -2.07 8.17
N MET A 80 -13.77 -1.20 7.25
CA MET A 80 -14.59 -0.04 7.55
C MET A 80 -15.98 -0.19 6.92
N ASP A 81 -17.01 -0.11 7.73
CA ASP A 81 -18.40 -0.01 7.30
C ASP A 81 -18.63 1.38 6.66
N THR A 82 -19.02 1.42 5.40
CA THR A 82 -19.21 2.65 4.62
C THR A 82 -20.50 3.42 4.97
N VAL A 83 -21.39 2.81 5.75
CA VAL A 83 -22.63 3.44 6.21
C VAL A 83 -22.42 4.15 7.55
N SER A 84 -21.81 3.45 8.51
CA SER A 84 -21.64 3.94 9.88
C SER A 84 -20.24 4.53 10.16
N GLY A 85 -19.25 4.28 9.32
CA GLY A 85 -17.83 4.60 9.57
C GLY A 85 -17.18 3.73 10.66
N ARG A 86 -17.87 2.67 11.13
CA ARG A 86 -17.33 1.75 12.13
C ARG A 86 -16.16 0.97 11.58
N ARG A 87 -15.08 0.87 12.36
CA ARG A 87 -13.85 0.19 12.00
C ARG A 87 -13.65 -1.07 12.83
N THR A 88 -13.23 -2.14 12.17
CA THR A 88 -12.79 -3.39 12.82
C THR A 88 -11.35 -3.65 12.40
N SER A 89 -10.43 -3.79 13.36
CA SER A 89 -9.01 -4.07 13.09
C SER A 89 -8.84 -5.45 12.47
N LEU A 90 -8.10 -5.53 11.38
CA LEU A 90 -7.64 -6.79 10.76
C LEU A 90 -6.20 -7.11 11.16
N GLY A 91 -5.42 -6.10 11.55
CA GLY A 91 -4.06 -6.29 12.03
C GLY A 91 -3.20 -5.04 11.92
N ARG A 92 -2.07 -5.08 12.65
CA ARG A 92 -1.09 -4.00 12.67
C ARG A 92 0.21 -4.44 12.03
N ALA A 93 0.93 -3.48 11.47
CA ALA A 93 2.27 -3.68 10.95
C ALA A 93 3.26 -4.06 12.07
N PRO A 94 4.37 -4.75 11.72
CA PRO A 94 5.37 -5.18 12.70
C PRO A 94 6.16 -4.03 13.31
N LYS A 95 6.29 -2.93 12.57
CA LYS A 95 7.10 -1.75 12.91
C LYS A 95 6.37 -0.47 12.50
N GLU A 96 7.01 0.66 12.77
CA GLU A 96 6.62 1.96 12.24
C GLU A 96 6.99 2.10 10.76
N ASN A 97 6.33 3.06 10.08
CA ASN A 97 6.57 3.41 8.69
C ASN A 97 6.44 2.24 7.71
N CYS A 98 5.40 1.43 7.90
CA CYS A 98 5.11 0.32 7.01
C CYS A 98 3.90 0.61 6.12
N SER A 99 3.94 0.08 4.90
CA SER A 99 2.77 -0.19 4.07
C SER A 99 2.40 -1.67 4.19
N ILE A 100 1.11 -1.99 4.04
CA ILE A 100 0.62 -3.36 4.15
C ILE A 100 -0.05 -3.77 2.84
N ALA A 101 0.31 -4.96 2.34
CA ALA A 101 -0.36 -5.61 1.23
C ALA A 101 -1.22 -6.77 1.72
N LEU A 102 -2.37 -6.95 1.05
CA LEU A 102 -3.34 -8.00 1.36
C LEU A 102 -3.01 -9.28 0.61
N ASP A 103 -3.47 -10.41 1.13
CA ASP A 103 -3.51 -11.67 0.37
C ASP A 103 -4.82 -11.83 -0.43
N ALA A 104 -4.98 -12.98 -1.10
CA ALA A 104 -6.17 -13.29 -1.87
C ALA A 104 -7.46 -13.33 -1.02
N ALA A 105 -7.36 -13.61 0.26
CA ALA A 105 -8.48 -13.60 1.21
C ALA A 105 -8.78 -12.19 1.76
N LYS A 106 -8.08 -11.16 1.26
CA LYS A 106 -8.18 -9.77 1.71
C LYS A 106 -7.74 -9.55 3.17
N GLU A 107 -6.85 -10.41 3.64
CA GLU A 107 -6.24 -10.30 4.96
C GLU A 107 -4.84 -9.67 4.86
N PRO A 108 -4.39 -8.88 5.87
CA PRO A 108 -3.03 -8.35 5.93
C PRO A 108 -2.00 -9.47 5.85
N ARG A 109 -1.17 -9.50 4.82
CA ARG A 109 -0.24 -10.60 4.58
C ARG A 109 1.21 -10.19 4.51
N PHE A 110 1.50 -9.05 3.90
CA PHE A 110 2.85 -8.53 3.76
C PHE A 110 2.93 -7.12 4.33
N ALA A 111 4.09 -6.76 4.86
CA ALA A 111 4.40 -5.41 5.27
C ALA A 111 5.79 -5.01 4.77
N VAL A 112 5.87 -3.89 4.08
CA VAL A 112 7.13 -3.25 3.71
C VAL A 112 7.34 -2.07 4.63
N CYS A 113 8.40 -2.12 5.43
CA CYS A 113 8.72 -1.10 6.42
C CYS A 113 9.99 -0.35 6.00
N THR A 114 9.92 0.96 5.92
CA THR A 114 11.04 1.81 5.53
C THR A 114 11.60 2.59 6.71
N SER A 115 12.92 2.76 6.71
CA SER A 115 13.62 3.63 7.66
C SER A 115 14.57 4.53 6.89
N SER A 116 14.59 5.80 7.23
CA SER A 116 15.49 6.79 6.65
C SER A 116 16.74 7.06 7.50
N LYS A 117 16.88 6.34 8.63
CA LYS A 117 18.02 6.49 9.54
C LYS A 117 18.58 5.15 9.93
N ASN A 118 19.90 5.07 10.02
CA ASN A 118 20.60 3.93 10.61
C ASN A 118 20.56 4.00 12.15
N GLU A 119 21.20 3.04 12.81
CA GLU A 119 21.25 2.96 14.28
C GLU A 119 22.03 4.13 14.91
N GLU A 120 22.94 4.74 14.16
CA GLU A 120 23.72 5.93 14.54
C GLU A 120 22.97 7.24 14.27
N GLY A 121 21.79 7.19 13.65
CA GLY A 121 20.97 8.35 13.33
C GLY A 121 21.35 9.06 12.03
N GLU A 122 22.27 8.49 11.25
CA GLU A 122 22.63 8.99 9.93
C GLU A 122 21.57 8.62 8.89
N TYR A 123 21.44 9.44 7.83
CA TYR A 123 20.50 9.18 6.77
C TYR A 123 20.92 7.96 5.94
N GLU A 124 20.12 6.91 5.99
CA GLU A 124 20.31 5.69 5.22
C GLU A 124 18.95 5.08 4.92
N GLU A 125 18.58 5.06 3.65
CA GLU A 125 17.31 4.43 3.25
C GLU A 125 17.42 2.92 3.34
N ARG A 126 16.51 2.33 4.11
CA ARG A 126 16.42 0.88 4.31
C ARG A 126 14.98 0.44 4.15
N SER A 127 14.79 -0.74 3.58
CA SER A 127 13.51 -1.40 3.54
C SER A 127 13.61 -2.83 4.07
N GLU A 128 12.53 -3.27 4.71
CA GLU A 128 12.38 -4.62 5.23
C GLU A 128 11.01 -5.15 4.82
N LEU A 129 11.00 -6.31 4.15
CA LEU A 129 9.77 -7.01 3.78
C LEU A 129 9.48 -8.10 4.80
N TYR A 130 8.28 -8.06 5.36
CA TYR A 130 7.76 -9.04 6.31
C TYR A 130 6.57 -9.80 5.71
N ARG A 131 6.45 -11.09 6.10
CA ARG A 131 5.26 -11.91 5.90
C ARG A 131 4.57 -12.15 7.23
N ARG A 132 3.25 -12.08 7.25
CA ARG A 132 2.43 -12.41 8.43
C ARG A 132 2.20 -13.91 8.52
N ASP A 133 2.49 -14.49 9.68
CA ASP A 133 2.26 -15.89 10.01
C ASP A 133 1.40 -15.95 11.27
N GLY A 134 0.10 -16.23 11.11
CA GLY A 134 -0.86 -16.14 12.21
C GLY A 134 -0.93 -14.73 12.81
N SER A 135 -0.54 -14.58 14.06
CA SER A 135 -0.51 -13.28 14.76
C SER A 135 0.85 -12.58 14.71
N GLY A 136 1.90 -13.25 14.19
CA GLY A 136 3.27 -12.76 14.14
C GLY A 136 3.69 -12.33 12.74
N TRP A 137 4.90 -11.76 12.65
CA TRP A 137 5.53 -11.34 11.41
C TRP A 137 6.91 -11.96 11.29
N THR A 138 7.23 -12.49 10.12
CA THR A 138 8.53 -13.08 9.78
C THR A 138 9.20 -12.20 8.73
N LEU A 139 10.46 -11.80 8.97
CA LEU A 139 11.29 -11.06 8.02
C LEU A 139 11.64 -11.97 6.83
N LEU A 140 11.33 -11.52 5.61
CA LEU A 140 11.66 -12.20 4.36
C LEU A 140 12.89 -11.60 3.69
N ASN A 141 12.99 -10.26 3.68
CA ASN A 141 14.11 -9.54 3.06
C ASN A 141 14.43 -8.29 3.87
N ALA A 142 15.69 -7.90 3.85
CA ALA A 142 16.18 -6.63 4.39
C ALA A 142 17.23 -6.05 3.43
N SER A 143 16.99 -4.84 2.90
CA SER A 143 17.90 -4.19 1.96
C SER A 143 19.30 -3.94 2.53
N LYS A 144 19.42 -3.83 3.85
CA LYS A 144 20.73 -3.77 4.53
C LYS A 144 21.63 -4.98 4.24
N ALA A 145 21.03 -6.15 3.96
CA ALA A 145 21.80 -7.38 3.78
C ALA A 145 22.31 -7.54 2.34
N ASP A 146 21.52 -7.15 1.34
CA ASP A 146 21.80 -7.44 -0.06
C ASP A 146 21.67 -6.23 -1.01
N GLY A 147 21.33 -5.05 -0.48
CA GLY A 147 21.10 -3.83 -1.25
C GLY A 147 19.85 -3.87 -2.13
N LYS A 148 18.89 -4.78 -1.85
CA LYS A 148 17.69 -4.96 -2.67
C LYS A 148 16.45 -4.57 -1.90
N HIS A 149 15.66 -3.69 -2.51
CA HIS A 149 14.38 -3.24 -1.99
C HIS A 149 13.26 -4.05 -2.65
N LEU A 150 12.52 -4.82 -1.86
CA LEU A 150 11.37 -5.59 -2.32
C LEU A 150 10.08 -4.91 -1.87
N ASP A 151 9.14 -4.71 -2.80
CA ASP A 151 7.78 -4.25 -2.51
C ASP A 151 6.75 -5.18 -3.16
N VAL A 152 5.64 -5.42 -2.47
CA VAL A 152 4.58 -6.31 -2.95
C VAL A 152 3.55 -5.49 -3.73
N ILE A 153 3.39 -5.84 -5.02
CA ILE A 153 2.39 -5.24 -5.89
C ILE A 153 0.99 -5.74 -5.52
N THR A 154 0.82 -7.07 -5.53
CA THR A 154 -0.45 -7.72 -5.21
C THR A 154 -0.27 -9.22 -4.98
N THR A 155 -1.28 -9.83 -4.35
CA THR A 155 -1.48 -11.28 -4.33
C THR A 155 -2.71 -11.61 -5.18
N THR A 156 -2.53 -12.44 -6.19
CA THR A 156 -3.63 -12.87 -7.06
C THR A 156 -4.58 -13.84 -6.34
N ASN A 157 -5.76 -14.05 -6.94
CA ASN A 157 -6.72 -15.05 -6.45
C ASN A 157 -6.19 -16.50 -6.47
N THR A 158 -5.16 -16.78 -7.28
CA THR A 158 -4.44 -18.07 -7.31
C THR A 158 -3.34 -18.18 -6.26
N GLY A 159 -3.08 -17.11 -5.49
CA GLY A 159 -2.05 -17.05 -4.45
C GLY A 159 -0.66 -16.69 -4.96
N THR A 160 -0.50 -16.36 -6.24
CA THR A 160 0.77 -15.85 -6.77
C THR A 160 1.01 -14.43 -6.25
N VAL A 161 2.18 -14.19 -5.66
CA VAL A 161 2.59 -12.87 -5.20
C VAL A 161 3.47 -12.21 -6.24
N TYR A 162 3.01 -11.09 -6.76
CA TYR A 162 3.80 -10.22 -7.64
C TYR A 162 4.44 -9.10 -6.81
N ALA A 163 5.70 -8.80 -7.14
CA ALA A 163 6.50 -7.83 -6.42
C ALA A 163 7.39 -7.03 -7.38
N THR A 164 7.93 -5.93 -6.90
CA THR A 164 9.05 -5.23 -7.50
C THR A 164 10.32 -5.50 -6.71
N GLN A 165 11.47 -5.47 -7.40
CA GLN A 165 12.79 -5.47 -6.80
C GLN A 165 13.59 -4.33 -7.39
N ASP A 166 14.09 -3.44 -6.54
CA ASP A 166 14.96 -2.33 -6.86
C ASP A 166 16.32 -2.49 -6.17
N ASP A 167 17.40 -2.11 -6.83
CA ASP A 167 18.77 -2.10 -6.30
C ASP A 167 19.45 -0.73 -6.49
N ASP A 168 18.68 0.32 -6.77
CA ASP A 168 19.13 1.70 -7.02
C ASP A 168 20.10 1.88 -8.20
N LYS A 169 20.30 0.85 -9.05
CA LYS A 169 21.24 0.91 -10.18
C LYS A 169 20.56 0.95 -11.55
N ALA A 170 19.34 0.42 -11.62
CA ALA A 170 18.54 0.33 -12.82
C ALA A 170 17.06 0.46 -12.43
N PRO A 171 16.14 0.74 -13.36
CA PRO A 171 14.71 0.70 -13.10
C PRO A 171 14.28 -0.60 -12.42
N ALA A 172 13.31 -0.51 -11.51
CA ALA A 172 12.86 -1.65 -10.73
C ALA A 172 12.39 -2.83 -11.61
N ALA A 173 12.83 -4.03 -11.27
CA ALA A 173 12.35 -5.25 -11.90
C ALA A 173 10.97 -5.63 -11.36
N VAL A 174 10.08 -6.14 -12.21
CA VAL A 174 8.78 -6.72 -11.86
C VAL A 174 8.88 -8.23 -11.94
N GLY A 175 8.35 -8.94 -10.95
CA GLY A 175 8.46 -10.39 -10.91
C GLY A 175 7.55 -11.04 -9.89
N THR A 176 7.84 -12.30 -9.57
CA THR A 176 7.14 -13.07 -8.55
C THR A 176 8.00 -13.28 -7.31
N LEU A 177 7.36 -13.34 -6.16
CA LEU A 177 8.00 -13.56 -4.87
C LEU A 177 7.63 -14.95 -4.32
N ASP A 178 8.64 -15.76 -4.02
CA ASP A 178 8.46 -16.95 -3.18
C ASP A 178 8.27 -16.52 -1.72
N THR A 179 7.07 -16.69 -1.21
CA THR A 179 6.70 -16.22 0.13
C THR A 179 7.30 -17.05 1.27
N THR A 180 7.89 -18.20 0.96
CA THR A 180 8.54 -19.07 1.94
C THR A 180 10.01 -18.68 2.16
N THR A 181 10.69 -18.42 1.04
CA THR A 181 12.13 -18.15 1.04
C THR A 181 12.49 -16.68 0.91
N GLY A 182 11.55 -15.83 0.47
CA GLY A 182 11.81 -14.43 0.09
C GLY A 182 12.52 -14.31 -1.27
N ALA A 183 12.67 -15.41 -2.03
CA ALA A 183 13.34 -15.36 -3.32
C ALA A 183 12.48 -14.65 -4.37
N PHE A 184 13.08 -13.68 -5.06
CA PHE A 184 12.46 -12.94 -6.15
C PHE A 184 12.88 -13.55 -7.50
N LYS A 185 11.90 -13.74 -8.40
CA LYS A 185 12.10 -14.16 -9.78
C LYS A 185 11.63 -13.05 -10.72
N SER A 186 12.58 -12.37 -11.38
CA SER A 186 12.27 -11.35 -12.37
C SER A 186 11.51 -11.93 -13.57
N LEU A 187 10.46 -11.24 -13.99
CA LEU A 187 9.70 -11.50 -15.21
C LEU A 187 9.95 -10.40 -16.25
N PHE A 188 10.15 -9.17 -15.79
CA PHE A 188 10.39 -8.02 -16.65
C PHE A 188 11.26 -6.98 -15.94
N GLN A 189 12.15 -6.35 -16.71
CA GLN A 189 12.90 -5.15 -16.32
C GLN A 189 13.21 -4.36 -17.59
N ASP A 190 12.87 -3.08 -17.60
CA ASP A 190 13.31 -2.18 -18.68
C ASP A 190 14.68 -1.59 -18.29
N PRO A 191 15.64 -1.48 -19.23
CA PRO A 191 16.97 -0.96 -18.90
C PRO A 191 17.00 0.54 -18.58
N THR A 192 15.96 1.30 -18.94
CA THR A 192 15.97 2.77 -18.91
C THR A 192 14.69 3.42 -18.37
N ALA A 193 13.60 2.67 -18.25
CA ALA A 193 12.31 3.22 -17.91
C ALA A 193 11.65 2.47 -16.74
N GLU A 194 11.09 3.22 -15.80
CA GLU A 194 10.28 2.65 -14.72
C GLU A 194 8.96 2.11 -15.24
N VAL A 195 8.44 1.09 -14.55
CA VAL A 195 7.08 0.59 -14.75
C VAL A 195 6.11 1.52 -14.03
N SER A 196 5.20 2.13 -14.80
CA SER A 196 4.19 3.06 -14.27
C SER A 196 2.84 2.41 -14.04
N ASN A 197 2.56 1.28 -14.71
CA ASN A 197 1.29 0.57 -14.53
C ASN A 197 1.42 -0.92 -14.88
N TYR A 198 0.46 -1.72 -14.39
CA TYR A 198 0.39 -3.17 -14.55
C TYR A 198 -0.87 -3.55 -15.35
N ILE A 199 -0.73 -4.49 -16.29
CA ILE A 199 -1.83 -5.01 -17.10
C ILE A 199 -2.10 -6.45 -16.66
N TRP A 200 -3.28 -6.67 -16.10
CA TRP A 200 -3.71 -7.96 -15.55
C TRP A 200 -4.62 -8.68 -16.55
N SER A 201 -4.63 -10.02 -16.50
CA SER A 201 -5.66 -10.83 -17.13
C SER A 201 -7.06 -10.45 -16.59
N THR A 202 -8.10 -10.71 -17.36
CA THR A 202 -9.49 -10.34 -17.01
C THR A 202 -9.95 -10.97 -15.68
N ASP A 203 -9.42 -12.13 -15.33
CA ASP A 203 -9.69 -12.83 -14.07
C ASP A 203 -8.75 -12.40 -12.93
N GLU A 204 -7.86 -11.43 -13.17
CA GLU A 204 -6.88 -10.91 -12.21
C GLU A 204 -5.91 -11.98 -11.67
N SER A 205 -5.73 -13.09 -12.39
CA SER A 205 -4.86 -14.20 -11.97
C SER A 205 -3.41 -14.05 -12.42
N THR A 206 -3.17 -13.32 -13.49
CA THR A 206 -1.87 -13.25 -14.16
C THR A 206 -1.52 -11.83 -14.60
N LEU A 207 -0.27 -11.44 -14.40
CA LEU A 207 0.30 -10.22 -14.95
C LEU A 207 0.69 -10.48 -16.42
N VAL A 208 -0.08 -9.91 -17.35
CA VAL A 208 0.13 -10.13 -18.80
C VAL A 208 1.04 -9.08 -19.43
N GLY A 209 1.17 -7.91 -18.81
CA GLY A 209 2.03 -6.85 -19.33
C GLY A 209 2.23 -5.71 -18.34
N VAL A 210 3.05 -4.77 -18.74
CA VAL A 210 3.33 -3.54 -18.00
C VAL A 210 3.29 -2.33 -18.93
N VAL A 211 3.12 -1.16 -18.36
CA VAL A 211 3.31 0.12 -19.03
C VAL A 211 4.59 0.74 -18.49
N THR A 212 5.51 1.11 -19.38
CA THR A 212 6.73 1.84 -19.02
C THR A 212 6.62 3.29 -19.49
N GLU A 213 7.21 4.22 -18.76
CA GLU A 213 7.24 5.63 -19.09
C GLU A 213 8.68 6.13 -19.21
N ALA A 214 9.13 6.29 -20.46
CA ALA A 214 10.34 7.02 -20.79
C ALA A 214 9.97 8.39 -21.38
N ALA A 215 10.20 8.58 -22.71
CA ALA A 215 9.75 9.79 -23.41
C ALA A 215 8.26 9.73 -23.78
N ALA A 216 7.70 8.53 -23.90
CA ALA A 216 6.27 8.27 -24.12
C ALA A 216 5.90 6.93 -23.48
N PRO A 217 4.63 6.78 -23.02
CA PRO A 217 4.15 5.50 -22.50
C PRO A 217 4.25 4.38 -23.54
N ALA A 218 4.74 3.22 -23.12
CA ALA A 218 4.85 2.04 -23.96
C ALA A 218 4.31 0.80 -23.22
N VAL A 219 3.49 0.01 -23.92
CA VAL A 219 3.03 -1.29 -23.41
C VAL A 219 4.06 -2.36 -23.75
N LYS A 220 4.42 -3.17 -22.76
CA LYS A 220 5.30 -4.33 -22.88
C LYS A 220 4.56 -5.56 -22.40
N LEU A 221 4.44 -6.57 -23.25
CA LEU A 221 3.85 -7.85 -22.88
C LEU A 221 4.88 -8.72 -22.15
N ILE A 222 4.46 -9.35 -21.08
CA ILE A 222 5.23 -10.35 -20.31
C ILE A 222 4.87 -11.75 -20.78
N ASP A 223 3.58 -11.98 -21.08
CA ASP A 223 3.08 -13.21 -21.65
C ASP A 223 2.40 -12.92 -22.99
N GLU A 224 3.03 -13.37 -24.09
CA GLU A 224 2.52 -13.16 -25.45
C GLU A 224 1.37 -14.11 -25.81
N ASN A 225 1.00 -15.04 -24.92
CA ASN A 225 -0.05 -16.04 -25.16
C ASN A 225 -1.41 -15.65 -24.56
N HIS A 226 -1.51 -14.46 -23.95
CA HIS A 226 -2.75 -13.91 -23.41
C HIS A 226 -3.36 -12.84 -24.31
#